data_a1a6f3af18dfee4ff5a1c31505340f8d
#
_entry.id   a1a6f3af18dfee4ff5a1c31505340f8d
#
_cell.length_a   1.000
_cell.length_b   1.000
_cell.length_c   1.000
_cell.angle_alpha   90.00
_cell.angle_beta   90.00
_cell.angle_gamma   90.00
#
_symmetry.space_group_name_H-M   'P 1'
#
loop_
_entity.id
_entity.type
_entity.pdbx_description
1 polymer ?
#
loop_
_entity_poly.entity_id
_entity_poly.type
_entity_poly.pdbx_seq_one_letter_code
_entity_poly.pdbx_strand_id
1 'polypeptide(L)'
;MLDNILIILNFLQKKINFSIAVTLINRLNELYKIYLRGVLMEDNFNKHLGNKLKLRRLALGLTQTKVAKAINVTFQQIQKYEKGTNGVSSIRLLQLANYLKVPINYFFEDFSDYLLNLEKSQEGHMNVNYNFLVKLYSELNADQKLKFNKSLQISGSGISKVV
;
A
#
# COMPACT_ATOMS: atom_id res chain seq x y z
N MET A 1 14.79 13.01 -4.54
CA MET A 1 13.60 13.28 -5.37
C MET A 1 12.68 14.33 -4.74
N LEU A 2 12.41 14.27 -3.44
CA LEU A 2 11.60 15.28 -2.72
C LEU A 2 12.25 16.67 -2.70
N ASP A 3 13.56 16.75 -2.59
CA ASP A 3 14.29 18.03 -2.56
C ASP A 3 14.17 18.80 -3.89
N ASN A 4 14.14 18.12 -5.02
CA ASN A 4 13.94 18.75 -6.33
C ASN A 4 12.51 19.29 -6.50
N ILE A 5 11.52 18.66 -5.88
CA ILE A 5 10.12 19.14 -5.90
C ILE A 5 9.99 20.42 -5.07
N LEU A 6 10.65 20.49 -3.92
CA LEU A 6 10.66 21.69 -3.08
C LEU A 6 11.32 22.89 -3.77
N ILE A 7 12.41 22.66 -4.49
CA ILE A 7 13.12 23.72 -5.25
C ILE A 7 12.25 24.25 -6.39
N ILE A 8 11.57 23.36 -7.11
CA ILE A 8 10.64 23.72 -8.18
C ILE A 8 9.45 24.51 -7.62
N LEU A 9 8.88 24.08 -6.48
CA LEU A 9 7.81 24.79 -5.80
C LEU A 9 8.22 26.20 -5.36
N ASN A 10 9.40 26.38 -4.79
CA ASN A 10 9.93 27.70 -4.40
C ASN A 10 10.19 28.61 -5.60
N PHE A 11 10.62 28.06 -6.73
CA PHE A 11 10.85 28.83 -7.97
C PHE A 11 9.53 29.27 -8.62
N LEU A 12 8.51 28.42 -8.59
CA LEU A 12 7.16 28.70 -9.09
C LEU A 12 6.41 29.69 -8.23
N GLN A 13 6.64 29.70 -6.91
CA GLN A 13 5.97 30.61 -5.96
C GLN A 13 6.31 32.09 -6.20
N LYS A 14 7.44 32.40 -6.82
CA LYS A 14 7.87 33.76 -7.17
C LYS A 14 7.24 34.36 -8.44
N LYS A 15 6.65 33.51 -9.31
CA LYS A 15 6.11 33.95 -10.63
C LYS A 15 4.66 33.62 -10.90
N ILE A 16 4.00 32.83 -10.08
CA ILE A 16 2.63 32.34 -10.35
C ILE A 16 1.67 32.84 -9.25
N ASN A 17 0.50 33.28 -9.69
CA ASN A 17 -0.58 33.69 -8.81
C ASN A 17 -0.87 32.58 -7.79
N PHE A 18 -0.92 32.91 -6.50
CA PHE A 18 -1.09 31.96 -5.38
C PHE A 18 -2.23 30.95 -5.59
N SER A 19 -3.34 31.39 -6.19
CA SER A 19 -4.49 30.53 -6.53
C SER A 19 -4.11 29.41 -7.52
N ILE A 20 -3.30 29.72 -8.52
CA ILE A 20 -2.84 28.74 -9.53
C ILE A 20 -1.87 27.74 -8.89
N ALA A 21 -0.97 28.21 -8.02
CA ALA A 21 -0.04 27.34 -7.30
C ALA A 21 -0.76 26.32 -6.40
N VAL A 22 -1.78 26.75 -5.65
CA VAL A 22 -2.61 25.87 -4.81
C VAL A 22 -3.36 24.84 -5.67
N THR A 23 -3.91 25.25 -6.81
CA THR A 23 -4.62 24.34 -7.72
C THR A 23 -3.69 23.28 -8.31
N LEU A 24 -2.47 23.67 -8.68
CA LEU A 24 -1.45 22.74 -9.19
C LEU A 24 -1.00 21.74 -8.11
N ILE A 25 -0.78 22.20 -6.88
CA ILE A 25 -0.41 21.35 -5.75
C ILE A 25 -1.51 20.31 -5.47
N ASN A 26 -2.78 20.74 -5.46
CA ASN A 26 -3.90 19.83 -5.25
C ASN A 26 -4.01 18.78 -6.36
N ARG A 27 -3.83 19.16 -7.63
CA ARG A 27 -3.79 18.21 -8.76
C ARG A 27 -2.62 17.23 -8.66
N LEU A 28 -1.44 17.69 -8.29
CA LEU A 28 -0.28 16.81 -8.08
C LEU A 28 -0.52 15.81 -6.94
N ASN A 29 -1.14 16.24 -5.85
CA ASN A 29 -1.50 15.37 -4.75
C ASN A 29 -2.51 14.30 -5.17
N GLU A 30 -3.52 14.64 -5.97
CA GLU A 30 -4.48 13.65 -6.49
C GLU A 30 -3.81 12.66 -7.45
N LEU A 31 -2.95 13.11 -8.36
CA LEU A 31 -2.17 12.23 -9.23
C LEU A 31 -1.25 11.29 -8.43
N TYR A 32 -0.61 11.81 -7.37
CA TYR A 32 0.22 11.01 -6.48
C TYR A 32 -0.59 9.94 -5.73
N LYS A 33 -1.79 10.26 -5.25
CA LYS A 33 -2.70 9.28 -4.62
C LYS A 33 -3.12 8.19 -5.59
N ILE A 34 -3.46 8.55 -6.85
CA ILE A 34 -3.81 7.58 -7.89
C ILE A 34 -2.62 6.65 -8.19
N TYR A 35 -1.41 7.22 -8.32
CA TYR A 35 -0.19 6.44 -8.52
C TYR A 35 0.08 5.47 -7.36
N LEU A 36 0.01 5.95 -6.11
CA LEU A 36 0.20 5.09 -4.93
C LEU A 36 -0.85 3.98 -4.86
N ARG A 37 -2.12 4.29 -5.18
CA ARG A 37 -3.19 3.28 -5.22
C ARG A 37 -2.89 2.19 -6.24
N GLY A 38 -2.39 2.55 -7.42
CA GLY A 38 -1.96 1.58 -8.45
C GLY A 38 -0.84 0.66 -7.96
N VAL A 39 0.20 1.22 -7.35
CA VAL A 39 1.33 0.46 -6.80
C VAL A 39 0.88 -0.47 -5.67
N LEU A 40 0.03 0.01 -4.76
CA LEU A 40 -0.49 -0.81 -3.66
C LEU A 40 -1.40 -1.94 -4.16
N MET A 41 -2.20 -1.69 -5.21
CA MET A 41 -3.03 -2.72 -5.85
C MET A 41 -2.16 -3.83 -6.45
N GLU A 42 -1.09 -3.49 -7.15
CA GLU A 42 -0.19 -4.48 -7.75
C GLU A 42 0.50 -5.33 -6.67
N ASP A 43 1.03 -4.72 -5.62
CA ASP A 43 1.69 -5.42 -4.52
C ASP A 43 0.71 -6.35 -3.79
N ASN A 44 -0.50 -5.89 -3.51
CA ASN A 44 -1.54 -6.70 -2.87
C ASN A 44 -2.01 -7.85 -3.78
N PHE A 45 -2.13 -7.62 -5.08
CA PHE A 45 -2.48 -8.67 -6.03
C PHE A 45 -1.39 -9.74 -6.10
N ASN A 46 -0.12 -9.35 -6.18
CA ASN A 46 1.01 -10.27 -6.21
C ASN A 46 1.07 -11.14 -4.94
N LYS A 47 0.79 -10.56 -3.77
CA LYS A 47 0.71 -11.30 -2.49
C LYS A 47 -0.45 -12.28 -2.46
N HIS A 48 -1.63 -11.87 -2.92
CA HIS A 48 -2.81 -12.72 -3.02
C HIS A 48 -2.55 -13.91 -3.95
N LEU A 49 -2.09 -13.64 -5.17
CA LEU A 49 -1.75 -14.65 -6.17
C LEU A 49 -0.68 -15.62 -5.64
N GLY A 50 0.36 -15.09 -5.03
CA GLY A 50 1.44 -15.90 -4.45
C GLY A 50 0.95 -16.83 -3.34
N ASN A 51 0.02 -16.36 -2.51
CA ASN A 51 -0.60 -17.18 -1.47
C ASN A 51 -1.48 -18.29 -2.07
N LYS A 52 -2.33 -17.99 -3.07
CA LYS A 52 -3.11 -18.98 -3.82
C LYS A 52 -2.20 -20.05 -4.46
N LEU A 53 -1.10 -19.64 -5.08
CA LEU A 53 -0.10 -20.54 -5.64
C LEU A 53 0.47 -21.48 -4.58
N LYS A 54 0.91 -20.94 -3.45
CA LYS A 54 1.48 -21.72 -2.33
C LYS A 54 0.48 -22.72 -1.77
N LEU A 55 -0.75 -22.28 -1.49
CA LEU A 55 -1.80 -23.14 -0.94
C LEU A 55 -2.11 -24.31 -1.88
N ARG A 56 -2.28 -24.03 -3.19
CA ARG A 56 -2.55 -25.09 -4.15
C ARG A 56 -1.39 -26.07 -4.31
N ARG A 57 -0.17 -25.56 -4.35
CA ARG A 57 1.03 -26.42 -4.38
C ARG A 57 1.09 -27.36 -3.17
N LEU A 58 0.85 -26.83 -1.97
CA LEU A 58 0.85 -27.63 -0.74
C LEU A 58 -0.28 -28.66 -0.74
N ALA A 59 -1.48 -28.31 -1.19
CA ALA A 59 -2.61 -29.23 -1.30
C ALA A 59 -2.31 -30.41 -2.24
N LEU A 60 -1.42 -30.21 -3.24
CA LEU A 60 -0.98 -31.27 -4.13
C LEU A 60 0.28 -32.01 -3.63
N GLY A 61 0.79 -31.71 -2.45
CA GLY A 61 2.02 -32.30 -1.92
C GLY A 61 3.28 -31.99 -2.74
N LEU A 62 3.26 -30.88 -3.50
CA LEU A 62 4.37 -30.52 -4.38
C LEU A 62 5.41 -29.64 -3.67
N THR A 63 6.69 -29.88 -3.96
CA THR A 63 7.76 -28.99 -3.54
C THR A 63 7.89 -27.81 -4.51
N GLN A 64 8.44 -26.68 -4.04
CA GLN A 64 8.76 -25.53 -4.89
C GLN A 64 9.68 -25.91 -6.05
N THR A 65 10.64 -26.80 -5.80
CA THR A 65 11.56 -27.31 -6.84
C THR A 65 10.83 -28.08 -7.94
N LYS A 66 9.82 -28.90 -7.59
CA LYS A 66 9.00 -29.61 -8.60
C LYS A 66 8.22 -28.64 -9.48
N VAL A 67 7.60 -27.62 -8.87
CA VAL A 67 6.88 -26.58 -9.61
C VAL A 67 7.82 -25.79 -10.51
N ALA A 68 8.99 -25.39 -10.00
CA ALA A 68 10.01 -24.65 -10.75
C ALA A 68 10.45 -25.40 -12.02
N LYS A 69 10.75 -26.70 -11.88
CA LYS A 69 11.12 -27.57 -13.02
C LYS A 69 10.00 -27.66 -14.05
N ALA A 70 8.74 -27.79 -13.60
CA ALA A 70 7.59 -27.99 -14.49
C ALA A 70 7.32 -26.77 -15.40
N ILE A 71 7.59 -25.56 -14.93
CA ILE A 71 7.40 -24.34 -15.73
C ILE A 71 8.71 -23.69 -16.21
N ASN A 72 9.81 -24.43 -16.08
CA ASN A 72 11.15 -24.00 -16.51
C ASN A 72 11.58 -22.64 -15.92
N VAL A 73 11.56 -22.54 -14.59
CA VAL A 73 12.08 -21.39 -13.83
C VAL A 73 12.98 -21.89 -12.69
N THR A 74 13.66 -20.96 -12.03
CA THR A 74 14.47 -21.30 -10.85
C THR A 74 13.59 -21.49 -9.60
N PHE A 75 14.09 -22.26 -8.63
CA PHE A 75 13.47 -22.40 -7.32
C PHE A 75 13.26 -21.03 -6.63
N GLN A 76 14.27 -20.15 -6.71
CA GLN A 76 14.19 -18.80 -6.15
C GLN A 76 13.06 -17.96 -6.79
N GLN A 77 12.79 -18.20 -8.08
CA GLN A 77 11.69 -17.51 -8.76
C GLN A 77 10.33 -17.96 -8.22
N ILE A 78 10.13 -19.26 -7.96
CA ILE A 78 8.90 -19.74 -7.30
C ILE A 78 8.77 -19.18 -5.89
N GLN A 79 9.86 -19.09 -5.12
CA GLN A 79 9.83 -18.45 -3.81
C GLN A 79 9.37 -16.99 -3.88
N LYS A 80 9.89 -16.22 -4.86
CA LYS A 80 9.49 -14.83 -5.08
C LYS A 80 8.01 -14.71 -5.47
N TYR A 81 7.54 -15.61 -6.33
CA TYR A 81 6.12 -15.67 -6.69
C TYR A 81 5.23 -15.97 -5.47
N GLU A 82 5.57 -16.98 -4.68
CA GLU A 82 4.80 -17.35 -3.48
C GLU A 82 4.81 -16.28 -2.38
N LYS A 83 5.89 -15.48 -2.31
CA LYS A 83 5.98 -14.32 -1.39
C LYS A 83 5.28 -13.08 -1.93
N GLY A 84 4.93 -13.05 -3.21
CA GLY A 84 4.39 -11.89 -3.89
C GLY A 84 5.40 -10.75 -4.09
N THR A 85 6.70 -11.03 -3.97
CA THR A 85 7.76 -10.03 -4.19
C THR A 85 8.08 -9.80 -5.67
N ASN A 86 7.61 -10.70 -6.54
CA ASN A 86 7.66 -10.57 -8.00
C ASN A 86 6.30 -10.89 -8.58
N GLY A 87 5.89 -10.10 -9.57
CA GLY A 87 4.72 -10.41 -10.40
C GLY A 87 4.93 -11.65 -11.27
N VAL A 88 3.85 -12.37 -11.53
CA VAL A 88 3.83 -13.54 -12.42
C VAL A 88 3.33 -13.10 -13.78
N SER A 89 4.12 -13.29 -14.85
CA SER A 89 3.65 -13.00 -16.21
C SER A 89 2.46 -13.88 -16.61
N SER A 90 1.61 -13.40 -17.51
CA SER A 90 0.42 -14.14 -17.97
C SER A 90 0.75 -15.53 -18.51
N ILE A 91 1.85 -15.67 -19.24
CA ILE A 91 2.33 -16.97 -19.77
C ILE A 91 2.70 -17.90 -18.62
N ARG A 92 3.41 -17.41 -17.61
CA ARG A 92 3.80 -18.21 -16.44
C ARG A 92 2.59 -18.59 -15.59
N LEU A 93 1.62 -17.67 -15.47
CA LEU A 93 0.38 -17.94 -14.76
C LEU A 93 -0.42 -19.06 -15.44
N LEU A 94 -0.51 -19.06 -16.77
CA LEU A 94 -1.14 -20.13 -17.53
C LEU A 94 -0.42 -21.48 -17.34
N GLN A 95 0.91 -21.49 -17.38
CA GLN A 95 1.70 -22.70 -17.12
C GLN A 95 1.48 -23.24 -15.70
N LEU A 96 1.43 -22.36 -14.70
CA LEU A 96 1.12 -22.71 -13.31
C LEU A 96 -0.30 -23.29 -13.19
N ALA A 97 -1.31 -22.65 -13.78
CA ALA A 97 -2.69 -23.12 -13.78
C ALA A 97 -2.80 -24.55 -14.32
N ASN A 98 -2.19 -24.79 -15.49
CA ASN A 98 -2.18 -26.10 -16.14
C ASN A 98 -1.47 -27.16 -15.28
N TYR A 99 -0.30 -26.85 -14.76
CA TYR A 99 0.48 -27.78 -13.95
C TYR A 99 -0.20 -28.12 -12.62
N LEU A 100 -0.77 -27.12 -11.97
CA LEU A 100 -1.45 -27.25 -10.67
C LEU A 100 -2.90 -27.76 -10.79
N LYS A 101 -3.39 -28.02 -12.03
CA LYS A 101 -4.74 -28.52 -12.30
C LYS A 101 -5.83 -27.61 -11.70
N VAL A 102 -5.74 -26.31 -11.97
CA VAL A 102 -6.76 -25.33 -11.64
C VAL A 102 -7.08 -24.45 -12.84
N PRO A 103 -8.30 -23.92 -12.96
CA PRO A 103 -8.60 -22.91 -13.97
C PRO A 103 -7.83 -21.63 -13.65
N ILE A 104 -7.53 -20.83 -14.66
CA ILE A 104 -6.77 -19.59 -14.47
C ILE A 104 -7.46 -18.61 -13.50
N ASN A 105 -8.80 -18.60 -13.48
CA ASN A 105 -9.59 -17.76 -12.59
C ASN A 105 -9.33 -18.03 -11.10
N TYR A 106 -8.89 -19.23 -10.75
CA TYR A 106 -8.54 -19.60 -9.37
C TYR A 106 -7.59 -18.58 -8.71
N PHE A 107 -6.68 -17.99 -9.47
CA PHE A 107 -5.71 -17.03 -8.93
C PHE A 107 -6.31 -15.63 -8.71
N PHE A 108 -7.48 -15.35 -9.27
CA PHE A 108 -8.17 -14.05 -9.15
C PHE A 108 -9.36 -14.11 -8.19
N GLU A 109 -9.86 -15.32 -7.90
CA GLU A 109 -10.97 -15.52 -6.97
C GLU A 109 -10.64 -14.95 -5.58
N ASP A 110 -11.67 -14.39 -4.93
CA ASP A 110 -11.60 -13.83 -3.59
C ASP A 110 -10.64 -12.61 -3.44
N PHE A 111 -10.11 -12.05 -4.54
CA PHE A 111 -9.22 -10.90 -4.44
C PHE A 111 -9.94 -9.65 -3.92
N SER A 112 -11.19 -9.44 -4.30
CA SER A 112 -12.01 -8.33 -3.78
C SER A 112 -12.21 -8.46 -2.27
N ASP A 113 -12.49 -9.65 -1.77
CA ASP A 113 -12.64 -9.91 -0.34
C ASP A 113 -11.33 -9.74 0.42
N TYR A 114 -10.22 -10.14 -0.20
CA TYR A 114 -8.88 -9.92 0.33
C TYR A 114 -8.59 -8.42 0.52
N LEU A 115 -8.92 -7.59 -0.48
CA LEU A 115 -8.76 -6.13 -0.38
C LEU A 115 -9.64 -5.52 0.72
N LEU A 116 -10.90 -5.91 0.79
CA LEU A 116 -11.82 -5.45 1.84
C LEU A 116 -11.33 -5.81 3.25
N ASN A 117 -10.74 -6.99 3.42
CA ASN A 117 -10.16 -7.40 4.69
C ASN A 117 -8.89 -6.63 5.05
N LEU A 118 -8.08 -6.24 4.06
CA LEU A 118 -6.93 -5.35 4.29
C LEU A 118 -7.37 -3.95 4.72
N GLU A 119 -8.37 -3.37 4.06
CA GLU A 119 -8.92 -2.05 4.43
C GLU A 119 -9.47 -2.07 5.86
N LYS A 120 -10.28 -3.08 6.22
CA LYS A 120 -10.80 -3.24 7.59
C LYS A 120 -9.70 -3.40 8.63
N SER A 121 -8.63 -4.11 8.31
CA SER A 121 -7.49 -4.27 9.24
C SER A 121 -6.71 -2.97 9.41
N GLN A 122 -6.60 -2.13 8.37
CA GLN A 122 -5.97 -0.82 8.48
C GLN A 122 -6.84 0.18 9.26
N GLU A 123 -8.16 0.18 9.05
CA GLU A 123 -9.09 1.00 9.84
C GLU A 123 -9.06 0.62 11.32
N GLY A 124 -8.98 -0.67 11.64
CA GLY A 124 -8.82 -1.13 13.01
C GLY A 124 -7.55 -0.61 13.68
N HIS A 125 -6.43 -0.57 12.98
CA HIS A 125 -5.16 -0.02 13.48
C HIS A 125 -5.20 1.51 13.62
N MET A 126 -5.83 2.24 12.70
CA MET A 126 -6.01 3.69 12.83
C MET A 126 -6.93 4.05 14.00
N ASN A 127 -8.03 3.33 14.17
CA ASN A 127 -8.95 3.55 15.29
C ASN A 127 -8.32 3.23 16.65
N VAL A 128 -7.52 2.17 16.76
CA VAL A 128 -6.80 1.84 17.99
C VAL A 128 -5.78 2.92 18.34
N ASN A 129 -5.01 3.41 17.37
CA ASN A 129 -4.05 4.49 17.60
C ASN A 129 -4.74 5.80 17.96
N TYR A 130 -5.84 6.14 17.28
CA TYR A 130 -6.61 7.35 17.59
C TYR A 130 -7.23 7.29 18.98
N ASN A 131 -7.90 6.21 19.34
CA ASN A 131 -8.48 6.01 20.66
C ASN A 131 -7.42 6.01 21.77
N PHE A 132 -6.25 5.44 21.53
CA PHE A 132 -5.13 5.49 22.46
C PHE A 132 -4.63 6.92 22.66
N LEU A 133 -4.46 7.70 21.58
CA LEU A 133 -4.05 9.12 21.66
C LEU A 133 -5.08 9.98 22.37
N VAL A 134 -6.38 9.77 22.09
CA VAL A 134 -7.48 10.48 22.77
C VAL A 134 -7.47 10.15 24.26
N LYS A 135 -7.27 8.88 24.64
CA LYS A 135 -7.18 8.47 26.04
C LYS A 135 -5.98 9.11 26.72
N LEU A 136 -4.80 9.04 26.14
CA LEU A 136 -3.59 9.71 26.66
C LEU A 136 -3.82 11.20 26.86
N TYR A 137 -4.40 11.88 25.85
CA TYR A 137 -4.70 13.31 25.96
C TYR A 137 -5.71 13.61 27.07
N SER A 138 -6.71 12.74 27.29
CA SER A 138 -7.71 12.93 28.37
C SER A 138 -7.09 12.84 29.76
N GLU A 139 -6.04 12.01 29.91
CA GLU A 139 -5.31 11.79 31.19
C GLU A 139 -4.34 12.93 31.54
N LEU A 140 -4.00 13.80 30.59
CA LEU A 140 -3.14 14.97 30.83
C LEU A 140 -3.85 16.00 31.71
N ASN A 141 -3.11 16.60 32.66
CA ASN A 141 -3.59 17.75 33.41
C ASN A 141 -3.63 19.04 32.55
N ALA A 142 -4.21 20.12 33.08
CA ALA A 142 -4.39 21.39 32.37
C ALA A 142 -3.08 21.97 31.82
N ASP A 143 -2.00 21.95 32.63
CA ASP A 143 -0.69 22.47 32.21
C ASP A 143 -0.03 21.62 31.12
N GLN A 144 -0.18 20.30 31.22
CA GLN A 144 0.33 19.37 30.20
C GLN A 144 -0.42 19.52 28.88
N LYS A 145 -1.77 19.66 28.91
CA LYS A 145 -2.59 19.95 27.74
C LYS A 145 -2.18 21.26 27.06
N LEU A 146 -1.92 22.30 27.86
CA LEU A 146 -1.48 23.58 27.35
C LEU A 146 -0.11 23.48 26.66
N LYS A 147 0.86 22.77 27.27
CA LYS A 147 2.19 22.53 26.68
C LYS A 147 2.10 21.70 25.40
N PHE A 148 1.28 20.65 25.40
CA PHE A 148 1.04 19.78 24.24
C PHE A 148 0.45 20.58 23.07
N ASN A 149 -0.62 21.35 23.30
CA ASN A 149 -1.24 22.19 22.29
C ASN A 149 -0.28 23.26 21.75
N LYS A 150 0.56 23.84 22.61
CA LYS A 150 1.56 24.82 22.22
C LYS A 150 2.66 24.21 21.35
N SER A 151 3.09 22.95 21.61
CA SER A 151 4.05 22.23 20.78
C SER A 151 3.47 21.87 19.39
N LEU A 152 2.18 21.55 19.29
CA LEU A 152 1.49 21.31 18.03
C LEU A 152 1.36 22.59 17.18
N GLN A 153 1.13 23.75 17.81
CA GLN A 153 1.04 25.04 17.13
C GLN A 153 2.38 25.50 16.56
N ILE A 154 3.49 25.16 17.20
CA ILE A 154 4.85 25.49 16.72
C ILE A 154 5.21 24.62 15.51
N SER A 155 4.76 23.36 15.44
CA SER A 155 4.95 22.48 14.28
C SER A 155 3.91 22.71 13.18
N GLY A 156 2.86 23.47 13.46
CA GLY A 156 1.69 23.65 12.60
C GLY A 156 1.42 25.08 12.16
N SER A 157 2.44 25.90 11.87
CA SER A 157 2.23 27.21 11.22
C SER A 157 1.67 27.11 9.78
N GLY A 158 0.88 26.07 9.50
CA GLY A 158 0.26 25.82 8.20
C GLY A 158 -1.17 25.28 8.23
N ILE A 159 -1.79 25.06 9.40
CA ILE A 159 -3.19 24.59 9.46
C ILE A 159 -4.01 25.64 10.22
N SER A 160 -4.46 26.66 9.48
CA SER A 160 -5.48 27.59 9.94
C SER A 160 -6.86 26.94 9.80
N LYS A 161 -7.58 26.86 10.92
CA LYS A 161 -9.03 26.85 11.07
C LYS A 161 -9.84 25.90 10.18
N VAL A 162 -10.32 24.81 10.78
CA VAL A 162 -11.67 24.31 10.50
C VAL A 162 -12.45 24.36 11.80
N VAL A 163 -13.42 25.25 11.81
CA VAL A 163 -14.53 25.33 12.75
C VAL A 163 -15.44 24.16 12.47
#